data_9791352edd38c319981bfd6bec699a1b
#
_entry.id   9791352edd38c319981bfd6bec699a1b
#
_cell.length_a   1.000
_cell.length_b   1.000
_cell.length_c   1.000
_cell.angle_alpha   90.00
_cell.angle_beta   90.00
_cell.angle_gamma   90.00
#
_symmetry.space_group_name_H-M   'P 1'
#
loop_
_entity.id
_entity.type
_entity.pdbx_description
1 polymer ?
#
loop_
_entity_poly.entity_id
_entity_poly.type
_entity_poly.pdbx_seq_one_letter_code
_entity_poly.pdbx_strand_id
1 'polypeptide(L)'
;MRKGLFYICLLLVGVGLFAGCKSKKAVVASFSDLDGEWGVVEMNGKTLNPEETHQVLVFDVARQGLSGNAGCNRLMGKIEYNDAYKNIIKFPQVATTRMACPDMSGERELLEALNKVVRFEAQGEAAPVSEIALFGTNNDKLLVIKKQNKITQL
;
A
#
# COMPACT_ATOMS: atom_id res chain seq x y z
N MET A 1 -55.00 -49.65 -3.01
CA MET A 1 -54.65 -48.70 -1.98
C MET A 1 -53.11 -48.64 -1.78
N ARG A 2 -52.33 -48.17 -2.74
CA ARG A 2 -50.84 -48.07 -2.64
C ARG A 2 -50.25 -46.99 -3.60
N LYS A 3 -50.97 -45.91 -3.81
CA LYS A 3 -50.51 -44.79 -4.72
C LYS A 3 -50.40 -43.41 -4.07
N GLY A 4 -50.54 -43.31 -2.74
CA GLY A 4 -50.56 -42.01 -2.04
C GLY A 4 -49.24 -41.62 -1.32
N LEU A 5 -48.21 -42.48 -1.34
CA LEU A 5 -47.01 -42.27 -0.50
C LEU A 5 -45.78 -41.76 -1.28
N PHE A 6 -45.88 -41.59 -2.59
CA PHE A 6 -44.77 -41.15 -3.44
C PHE A 6 -44.71 -39.67 -3.72
N TYR A 7 -45.74 -38.90 -3.36
CA TYR A 7 -45.76 -37.45 -3.63
C TYR A 7 -45.29 -36.55 -2.47
N ILE A 8 -44.99 -37.12 -1.30
CA ILE A 8 -44.57 -36.33 -0.13
C ILE A 8 -43.07 -36.14 -0.05
N CYS A 9 -42.25 -36.94 -0.76
CA CYS A 9 -40.81 -36.80 -0.76
C CYS A 9 -40.21 -35.80 -1.74
N LEU A 10 -41.00 -35.14 -2.59
CA LEU A 10 -40.49 -34.26 -3.66
C LEU A 10 -40.58 -32.76 -3.33
N LEU A 11 -40.97 -32.37 -2.12
CA LEU A 11 -41.17 -30.96 -1.73
C LEU A 11 -40.14 -30.43 -0.71
N LEU A 12 -39.06 -31.15 -0.39
CA LEU A 12 -38.08 -30.73 0.61
C LEU A 12 -36.67 -30.46 0.05
N VAL A 13 -36.50 -30.34 -1.25
CA VAL A 13 -35.21 -29.97 -1.86
C VAL A 13 -35.35 -28.62 -2.55
N GLY A 14 -35.47 -27.55 -1.76
CA GLY A 14 -35.62 -26.21 -2.29
C GLY A 14 -35.15 -25.10 -1.38
N VAL A 15 -34.37 -25.42 -0.31
CA VAL A 15 -33.67 -24.37 0.45
C VAL A 15 -32.28 -24.19 -0.14
N GLY A 16 -32.19 -23.53 -1.27
CA GLY A 16 -30.95 -23.09 -1.87
C GLY A 16 -30.24 -22.16 -0.91
N LEU A 17 -29.05 -22.56 -0.46
CA LEU A 17 -28.09 -21.75 0.22
C LEU A 17 -27.66 -20.57 -0.68
N PHE A 18 -28.36 -19.45 -0.58
CA PHE A 18 -27.80 -18.18 -1.04
C PHE A 18 -26.69 -17.78 -0.06
N ALA A 19 -25.53 -18.40 -0.20
CA ALA A 19 -24.29 -17.85 0.34
C ALA A 19 -24.06 -16.54 -0.38
N GLY A 20 -24.57 -15.44 0.18
CA GLY A 20 -24.31 -14.09 -0.31
C GLY A 20 -22.80 -13.84 -0.19
N CYS A 21 -22.08 -13.94 -1.29
CA CYS A 21 -20.76 -13.36 -1.41
C CYS A 21 -20.91 -11.87 -1.14
N LYS A 22 -20.61 -11.42 0.09
CA LYS A 22 -20.37 -10.01 0.38
C LYS A 22 -19.12 -9.62 -0.40
N SER A 23 -19.32 -9.03 -1.57
CA SER A 23 -18.27 -8.38 -2.32
C SER A 23 -17.75 -7.21 -1.47
N LYS A 24 -16.60 -7.41 -0.85
CA LYS A 24 -15.93 -6.35 -0.09
C LYS A 24 -15.49 -5.29 -1.09
N LYS A 25 -16.00 -4.06 -0.98
CA LYS A 25 -15.56 -2.93 -1.80
C LYS A 25 -14.12 -2.61 -1.39
N ALA A 26 -13.17 -2.89 -2.27
CA ALA A 26 -11.80 -2.40 -2.10
C ALA A 26 -11.82 -0.87 -2.05
N VAL A 27 -11.15 -0.30 -1.06
CA VAL A 27 -10.96 1.16 -0.99
C VAL A 27 -9.98 1.55 -2.11
N VAL A 28 -10.37 2.53 -2.92
CA VAL A 28 -9.49 3.07 -3.96
C VAL A 28 -8.76 4.27 -3.37
N ALA A 29 -7.44 4.18 -3.27
CA ALA A 29 -6.62 5.32 -2.87
C ALA A 29 -6.60 6.36 -3.99
N SER A 30 -6.72 7.62 -3.60
CA SER A 30 -6.46 8.80 -4.44
C SER A 30 -5.05 9.33 -4.17
N PHE A 31 -4.53 10.18 -5.06
CA PHE A 31 -3.22 10.80 -4.87
C PHE A 31 -3.17 11.64 -3.57
N SER A 32 -4.27 12.30 -3.20
CA SER A 32 -4.37 13.07 -1.96
C SER A 32 -4.25 12.21 -0.70
N ASP A 33 -4.59 10.92 -0.75
CA ASP A 33 -4.45 10.02 0.41
C ASP A 33 -2.97 9.76 0.75
N LEU A 34 -2.06 9.92 -0.22
CA LEU A 34 -0.62 9.81 0.00
C LEU A 34 -0.06 10.92 0.89
N ASP A 35 -0.70 12.08 0.97
CA ASP A 35 -0.15 13.23 1.70
C ASP A 35 0.24 12.88 3.13
N GLY A 36 1.42 13.36 3.57
CA GLY A 36 1.94 13.19 4.92
C GLY A 36 3.01 12.11 5.08
N GLU A 37 3.14 11.58 6.31
CA GLU A 37 4.26 10.73 6.74
C GLU A 37 3.86 9.26 6.79
N TRP A 38 4.74 8.39 6.27
CA TRP A 38 4.51 6.96 6.12
C TRP A 38 5.76 6.16 6.48
N GLY A 39 5.63 5.20 7.39
CA GLY A 39 6.68 4.21 7.67
C GLY A 39 6.69 3.07 6.66
N VAL A 40 7.86 2.61 6.24
CA VAL A 40 7.99 1.43 5.38
C VAL A 40 7.83 0.17 6.23
N VAL A 41 6.75 -0.57 6.02
CA VAL A 41 6.41 -1.79 6.79
C VAL A 41 6.67 -3.09 6.04
N GLU A 42 6.83 -3.03 4.71
CA GLU A 42 7.25 -4.16 3.90
C GLU A 42 8.11 -3.67 2.73
N MET A 43 9.14 -4.41 2.38
CA MET A 43 9.99 -4.14 1.22
C MET A 43 10.40 -5.46 0.56
N ASN A 44 10.07 -5.61 -0.73
CA ASN A 44 10.34 -6.81 -1.52
C ASN A 44 9.88 -8.12 -0.83
N GLY A 45 8.69 -8.09 -0.17
CA GLY A 45 8.12 -9.22 0.53
C GLY A 45 8.66 -9.47 1.95
N LYS A 46 9.60 -8.65 2.44
CA LYS A 46 10.09 -8.72 3.82
C LYS A 46 9.34 -7.71 4.68
N THR A 47 8.79 -8.17 5.79
CA THR A 47 8.20 -7.29 6.82
C THR A 47 9.29 -6.51 7.54
N LEU A 48 9.06 -5.23 7.74
CA LEU A 48 9.97 -4.29 8.40
C LEU A 48 9.26 -3.59 9.58
N ASN A 49 10.07 -3.20 10.57
CA ASN A 49 9.62 -2.31 11.64
C ASN A 49 10.22 -0.90 11.40
N PRO A 50 9.40 0.12 11.06
CA PRO A 50 9.89 1.47 10.79
C PRO A 50 10.62 2.13 11.98
N GLU A 51 10.30 1.73 13.22
CA GLU A 51 10.98 2.22 14.42
C GLU A 51 12.44 1.72 14.51
N GLU A 52 12.71 0.53 13.97
CA GLU A 52 14.06 -0.07 13.96
C GLU A 52 14.83 0.36 12.71
N THR A 53 14.16 0.36 11.55
CA THR A 53 14.81 0.66 10.26
C THR A 53 14.95 2.17 10.03
N HIS A 54 14.17 3.00 10.71
CA HIS A 54 14.06 4.44 10.50
C HIS A 54 13.69 4.82 9.06
N GLN A 55 13.09 3.89 8.30
CA GLN A 55 12.69 4.13 6.92
C GLN A 55 11.32 4.78 6.87
N VAL A 56 11.30 6.05 6.53
CA VAL A 56 10.11 6.89 6.51
C VAL A 56 10.06 7.70 5.22
N LEU A 57 8.89 7.71 4.59
CA LEU A 57 8.58 8.51 3.40
C LEU A 57 7.59 9.63 3.78
N VAL A 58 7.86 10.83 3.35
CA VAL A 58 6.98 11.99 3.53
C VAL A 58 6.59 12.50 2.15
N PHE A 59 5.30 12.44 1.85
CA PHE A 59 4.73 12.93 0.61
C PHE A 59 4.14 14.32 0.81
N ASP A 60 4.60 15.29 0.06
CA ASP A 60 3.99 16.61 -0.11
C ASP A 60 3.24 16.60 -1.44
N VAL A 61 1.98 16.22 -1.40
CA VAL A 61 1.14 16.05 -2.59
C VAL A 61 0.95 17.38 -3.31
N ALA A 62 0.82 18.49 -2.57
CA ALA A 62 0.59 19.82 -3.15
C ALA A 62 1.78 20.30 -3.98
N ARG A 63 3.02 19.94 -3.57
CA ARG A 63 4.26 20.30 -4.29
C ARG A 63 4.80 19.16 -5.14
N GLN A 64 4.15 18.03 -5.16
CA GLN A 64 4.63 16.79 -5.78
C GLN A 64 6.07 16.47 -5.31
N GLY A 65 6.30 16.59 -4.01
CA GLY A 65 7.57 16.38 -3.35
C GLY A 65 7.60 15.08 -2.55
N LEU A 66 8.74 14.38 -2.60
CA LEU A 66 9.06 13.26 -1.74
C LEU A 66 10.24 13.65 -0.86
N SER A 67 10.14 13.37 0.44
CA SER A 67 11.24 13.51 1.38
C SER A 67 11.18 12.40 2.42
N GLY A 68 12.14 12.31 3.33
CA GLY A 68 12.09 11.35 4.41
C GLY A 68 13.46 10.87 4.86
N ASN A 69 13.49 9.65 5.37
CA ASN A 69 14.69 8.97 5.85
C ASN A 69 14.75 7.58 5.21
N ALA A 70 15.89 7.23 4.64
CA ALA A 70 16.09 5.93 4.00
C ALA A 70 16.68 4.85 4.93
N GLY A 71 16.79 5.16 6.22
CA GLY A 71 17.43 4.37 7.26
C GLY A 71 18.57 5.15 7.92
N CYS A 72 19.61 5.45 7.19
CA CYS A 72 20.73 6.30 7.62
C CYS A 72 20.62 7.72 7.05
N ASN A 73 20.46 7.81 5.73
CA ASN A 73 20.47 9.07 5.02
C ASN A 73 19.07 9.65 4.84
N ARG A 74 18.98 10.98 4.84
CA ARG A 74 17.77 11.68 4.42
C ARG A 74 17.62 11.53 2.92
N LEU A 75 16.38 11.29 2.48
CA LEU A 75 16.03 11.25 1.07
C LEU A 75 15.20 12.46 0.66
N MET A 76 15.32 12.82 -0.60
CA MET A 76 14.48 13.85 -1.23
C MET A 76 14.33 13.55 -2.72
N GLY A 77 13.19 13.89 -3.27
CA GLY A 77 12.89 13.66 -4.69
C GLY A 77 11.62 14.35 -5.13
N LYS A 78 11.28 14.12 -6.38
CA LYS A 78 10.01 14.58 -6.97
C LYS A 78 9.07 13.40 -7.16
N ILE A 79 7.79 13.70 -7.15
CA ILE A 79 6.72 12.79 -7.51
C ILE A 79 6.23 13.19 -8.89
N GLU A 80 6.25 12.28 -9.85
CA GLU A 80 5.53 12.43 -11.10
C GLU A 80 4.15 11.82 -10.95
N TYR A 81 3.12 12.64 -11.08
CA TYR A 81 1.72 12.26 -11.03
C TYR A 81 0.93 13.02 -12.09
N ASN A 82 -0.05 12.33 -12.68
CA ASN A 82 -0.96 12.92 -13.65
C ASN A 82 -2.40 12.48 -13.35
N ASP A 83 -3.30 13.43 -13.17
CA ASP A 83 -4.72 13.21 -12.84
C ASP A 83 -5.47 12.33 -13.85
N ALA A 84 -4.99 12.24 -15.09
CA ALA A 84 -5.55 11.34 -16.09
C ALA A 84 -5.36 9.85 -15.74
N TYR A 85 -4.37 9.55 -14.89
CA TYR A 85 -4.00 8.19 -14.48
C TYR A 85 -3.97 8.09 -12.94
N LYS A 86 -5.13 7.99 -12.34
CA LYS A 86 -5.39 8.18 -10.90
C LYS A 86 -4.50 7.42 -9.91
N ASN A 87 -3.89 6.32 -10.31
CA ASN A 87 -3.02 5.52 -9.46
C ASN A 87 -1.60 5.33 -10.02
N ILE A 88 -1.25 6.05 -11.08
CA ILE A 88 0.12 6.03 -11.64
C ILE A 88 0.95 7.10 -10.95
N ILE A 89 2.12 6.70 -10.45
CA ILE A 89 3.07 7.56 -9.74
C ILE A 89 4.48 7.06 -10.01
N LYS A 90 5.44 7.97 -10.12
CA LYS A 90 6.86 7.67 -10.27
C LYS A 90 7.71 8.60 -9.42
N PHE A 91 8.91 8.14 -9.12
CA PHE A 91 9.93 8.90 -8.40
C PHE A 91 11.21 8.99 -9.25
N PRO A 92 11.26 9.86 -10.27
CA PRO A 92 12.31 9.82 -11.31
C PRO A 92 13.70 10.17 -10.79
N GLN A 93 13.79 10.91 -9.72
CA GLN A 93 15.06 11.35 -9.15
C GLN A 93 14.94 11.41 -7.62
N VAL A 94 15.38 10.34 -6.97
CA VAL A 94 15.52 10.33 -5.52
C VAL A 94 16.98 10.44 -5.17
N ALA A 95 17.33 11.51 -4.45
CA ALA A 95 18.67 11.76 -3.94
C ALA A 95 18.72 11.53 -2.43
N THR A 96 19.90 11.20 -1.92
CA THR A 96 20.15 11.07 -0.49
C THR A 96 21.36 11.90 -0.05
N THR A 97 21.41 12.23 1.24
CA THR A 97 22.66 12.70 1.87
C THR A 97 23.71 11.58 1.81
N ARG A 98 24.97 11.88 2.08
CA ARG A 98 26.07 10.93 2.02
C ARG A 98 26.74 10.77 3.37
N MET A 99 25.98 10.36 4.37
CA MET A 99 26.55 9.98 5.67
C MET A 99 27.10 8.55 5.55
N ALA A 100 28.23 8.28 6.17
CA ALA A 100 28.77 6.92 6.25
C ALA A 100 28.18 6.22 7.47
N CYS A 101 27.35 5.20 7.23
CA CYS A 101 26.79 4.35 8.27
C CYS A 101 27.34 2.93 8.15
N PRO A 102 27.44 2.19 9.27
CA PRO A 102 27.96 0.83 9.28
C PRO A 102 27.22 -0.14 8.35
N ASP A 103 25.90 0.02 8.25
CA ASP A 103 25.05 -0.75 7.32
C ASP A 103 24.16 0.19 6.51
N MET A 104 24.29 0.13 5.20
CA MET A 104 23.50 0.90 4.22
C MET A 104 22.72 -0.02 3.27
N SER A 105 22.63 -1.31 3.57
CA SER A 105 21.95 -2.29 2.69
C SER A 105 20.46 -1.95 2.53
N GLY A 106 19.76 -1.65 3.62
CA GLY A 106 18.35 -1.27 3.62
C GLY A 106 18.08 0.05 2.89
N GLU A 107 18.99 1.03 2.98
CA GLU A 107 18.86 2.29 2.23
C GLU A 107 18.94 2.05 0.72
N ARG A 108 19.96 1.29 0.27
CA ARG A 108 20.12 0.98 -1.15
C ARG A 108 18.91 0.22 -1.69
N GLU A 109 18.40 -0.77 -0.94
CA GLU A 109 17.21 -1.54 -1.31
C GLU A 109 15.97 -0.64 -1.44
N LEU A 110 15.77 0.30 -0.52
CA LEU A 110 14.66 1.27 -0.58
C LEU A 110 14.75 2.17 -1.81
N LEU A 111 15.94 2.71 -2.11
CA LEU A 111 16.15 3.57 -3.28
C LEU A 111 15.91 2.82 -4.59
N GLU A 112 16.37 1.58 -4.68
CA GLU A 112 16.12 0.71 -5.84
C GLU A 112 14.61 0.41 -6.01
N ALA A 113 13.92 0.15 -4.91
CA ALA A 113 12.47 -0.06 -4.93
C ALA A 113 11.73 1.20 -5.39
N LEU A 114 12.03 2.37 -4.83
CA LEU A 114 11.41 3.64 -5.21
C LEU A 114 11.59 3.95 -6.71
N ASN A 115 12.78 3.71 -7.26
CA ASN A 115 13.05 3.94 -8.69
C ASN A 115 12.23 3.04 -9.63
N LYS A 116 11.73 1.90 -9.14
CA LYS A 116 10.92 0.94 -9.91
C LYS A 116 9.42 1.17 -9.77
N VAL A 117 8.99 2.02 -8.84
CA VAL A 117 7.56 2.28 -8.61
C VAL A 117 6.91 2.92 -9.84
N VAL A 118 5.76 2.39 -10.23
CA VAL A 118 4.94 2.94 -11.32
C VAL A 118 3.49 3.17 -10.92
N ARG A 119 3.02 2.58 -9.82
CA ARG A 119 1.65 2.75 -9.34
C ARG A 119 1.50 2.46 -7.85
N PHE A 120 0.39 2.92 -7.28
CA PHE A 120 0.02 2.68 -5.89
C PHE A 120 -1.42 2.18 -5.75
N GLU A 121 -1.68 1.43 -4.67
CA GLU A 121 -3.02 0.93 -4.33
C GLU A 121 -3.20 0.96 -2.81
N ALA A 122 -4.43 1.31 -2.36
CA ALA A 122 -4.77 1.15 -0.96
C ALA A 122 -4.73 -0.33 -0.55
N GLN A 123 -4.26 -0.58 0.66
CA GLN A 123 -4.39 -1.88 1.31
C GLN A 123 -5.48 -1.78 2.39
N GLY A 124 -6.31 -2.83 2.48
CA GLY A 124 -7.42 -2.87 3.45
C GLY A 124 -8.76 -2.40 2.88
N GLU A 125 -9.77 -2.41 3.74
CA GLU A 125 -11.20 -2.28 3.35
C GLU A 125 -11.86 -1.05 3.96
N ALA A 126 -11.15 -0.26 4.75
CA ALA A 126 -11.69 0.86 5.51
C ALA A 126 -11.05 2.20 5.13
N ALA A 127 -11.88 3.25 5.07
CA ALA A 127 -11.43 4.63 5.05
C ALA A 127 -11.29 5.15 6.50
N PRO A 128 -10.33 6.05 6.80
CA PRO A 128 -9.34 6.61 5.86
C PRO A 128 -8.24 5.60 5.48
N VAL A 129 -7.63 5.81 4.30
CA VAL A 129 -6.52 4.97 3.85
C VAL A 129 -5.35 5.09 4.82
N SER A 130 -4.99 3.98 5.45
CA SER A 130 -3.90 3.92 6.44
C SER A 130 -2.71 3.07 5.97
N GLU A 131 -2.87 2.33 4.89
CA GLU A 131 -1.84 1.48 4.32
C GLU A 131 -1.92 1.48 2.79
N ILE A 132 -0.77 1.61 2.13
CA ILE A 132 -0.65 1.70 0.67
C ILE A 132 0.46 0.76 0.21
N ALA A 133 0.20 -0.02 -0.84
CA ALA A 133 1.21 -0.77 -1.56
C ALA A 133 1.67 -0.01 -2.81
N LEU A 134 2.98 -0.03 -3.05
CA LEU A 134 3.64 0.54 -4.22
C LEU A 134 4.14 -0.61 -5.10
N PHE A 135 3.84 -0.53 -6.39
CA PHE A 135 4.10 -1.60 -7.34
C PHE A 135 5.00 -1.16 -8.49
N GLY A 136 5.77 -2.11 -8.99
CA GLY A 136 6.57 -1.99 -10.21
C GLY A 136 5.79 -2.33 -11.49
N THR A 137 6.49 -2.32 -12.63
CA THR A 137 5.92 -2.54 -13.97
C THR A 137 5.29 -3.93 -14.16
N ASN A 138 5.85 -4.96 -13.55
CA ASN A 138 5.37 -6.35 -13.66
C ASN A 138 4.32 -6.70 -12.60
N ASN A 139 3.68 -5.71 -11.99
CA ASN A 139 2.79 -5.91 -10.85
C ASN A 139 3.51 -6.44 -9.60
N ASP A 140 4.82 -6.30 -9.54
CA ASP A 140 5.63 -6.67 -8.38
C ASP A 140 5.34 -5.71 -7.24
N LYS A 141 4.92 -6.22 -6.08
CA LYS A 141 4.74 -5.42 -4.88
C LYS A 141 6.11 -5.11 -4.28
N LEU A 142 6.56 -3.87 -4.45
CA LEU A 142 7.87 -3.41 -4.04
C LEU A 142 7.91 -2.94 -2.59
N LEU A 143 6.92 -2.14 -2.19
CA LEU A 143 6.82 -1.55 -0.85
C LEU A 143 5.40 -1.62 -0.34
N VAL A 144 5.25 -1.77 0.98
CA VAL A 144 4.04 -1.41 1.70
C VAL A 144 4.41 -0.33 2.72
N ILE A 145 3.64 0.74 2.71
CA ILE A 145 3.81 1.88 3.60
C ILE A 145 2.58 2.06 4.46
N LYS A 146 2.78 2.41 5.73
CA LYS A 146 1.73 2.62 6.71
C LYS A 146 1.77 4.04 7.24
N LYS A 147 0.60 4.69 7.31
CA LYS A 147 0.44 6.06 7.79
C LYS A 147 0.99 6.18 9.20
N GLN A 148 1.89 7.13 9.41
CA GLN A 148 2.38 7.49 10.74
C GLN A 148 1.41 8.53 11.33
N ASN A 149 0.81 8.19 12.47
CA ASN A 149 0.14 9.22 13.25
C ASN A 149 1.23 10.06 13.90
N LYS A 150 1.32 11.35 13.57
CA LYS A 150 2.13 12.28 14.36
C LYS A 150 1.63 12.21 15.79
N ILE A 151 2.35 11.51 16.66
CA ILE A 151 2.22 11.73 18.08
C ILE A 151 2.74 13.15 18.28
N THR A 152 1.83 14.09 18.44
CA THR A 152 2.17 15.45 18.89
C THR A 152 2.83 15.27 20.24
N GLN A 153 4.15 15.29 20.27
CA GLN A 153 4.87 15.43 21.53
C GLN A 153 4.64 16.87 21.98
N LEU A 154 3.74 17.02 22.97
CA LEU A 154 3.54 18.22 23.76
C LEU A 154 4.72 18.42 24.71
#